data_d4a4849888f154453e755cac51acc001
#
_entry.id   d4a4849888f154453e755cac51acc001
#
_cell.length_a   1.000
_cell.length_b   1.000
_cell.length_c   1.000
_cell.angle_alpha   90.00
_cell.angle_beta   90.00
_cell.angle_gamma   90.00
#
_symmetry.space_group_name_H-M   'P 1'
#
loop_
_entity.id
_entity.type
_entity.pdbx_description
1 polymer ?
#
loop_
_entity_poly.entity_id
_entity_poly.type
_entity_poly.pdbx_seq_one_letter_code
_entity_poly.pdbx_strand_id
1 'polypeptide(L)'
;MSSENAQKALLDSYETLLSRVTHMHELADAEQWAELIDQRTHYVVLVEQLRELDATAVLDGPAQQRKAELLERILEHDVDIRRRLVSRRDELGKLISVTQRQRDLHRAYAPQQGPEGRYSTDGTDDEARST
;
A
#
# COMPACT_ATOMS: atom_id res chain seq x y z
N MET A 1 26.75 18.83 -24.23
CA MET A 1 26.85 19.09 -22.80
C MET A 1 25.53 18.95 -22.13
N SER A 2 24.48 19.71 -22.50
CA SER A 2 23.21 19.59 -21.81
C SER A 2 22.57 18.22 -22.02
N SER A 3 22.80 17.56 -23.17
CA SER A 3 22.24 16.22 -23.35
C SER A 3 22.94 15.17 -22.48
N GLU A 4 24.24 15.35 -22.24
CA GLU A 4 24.96 14.46 -21.31
C GLU A 4 24.47 14.65 -19.87
N ASN A 5 24.24 15.91 -19.49
CA ASN A 5 23.73 16.23 -18.18
C ASN A 5 22.31 15.68 -17.99
N ALA A 6 21.48 15.82 -19.03
CA ALA A 6 20.12 15.28 -19.00
C ALA A 6 20.13 13.76 -18.89
N GLN A 7 21.01 13.10 -19.62
CA GLN A 7 21.17 11.66 -19.59
C GLN A 7 21.61 11.19 -18.20
N LYS A 8 22.61 11.86 -17.61
CA LYS A 8 23.07 11.52 -16.28
C LYS A 8 21.98 11.74 -15.25
N ALA A 9 21.27 12.85 -15.34
CA ALA A 9 20.18 13.15 -14.42
C ALA A 9 19.09 12.06 -14.47
N LEU A 10 18.77 11.60 -15.68
CA LEU A 10 17.78 10.55 -15.85
C LEU A 10 18.24 9.24 -15.20
N LEU A 11 19.49 8.83 -15.47
CA LEU A 11 20.02 7.59 -14.89
C LEU A 11 20.13 7.68 -13.38
N ASP A 12 20.55 8.82 -12.84
CA ASP A 12 20.60 9.04 -11.40
C ASP A 12 19.20 8.92 -10.79
N SER A 13 18.18 9.41 -11.50
CA SER A 13 16.79 9.30 -11.03
C SER A 13 16.33 7.85 -11.00
N TYR A 14 16.69 7.05 -11.99
CA TYR A 14 16.40 5.62 -11.99
C TYR A 14 17.09 4.92 -10.82
N GLU A 15 18.34 5.30 -10.51
CA GLU A 15 19.05 4.70 -9.38
C GLU A 15 18.42 5.08 -8.06
N THR A 16 17.97 6.32 -7.93
CA THR A 16 17.23 6.77 -6.75
C THR A 16 15.95 5.98 -6.60
N LEU A 17 15.23 5.78 -7.71
CA LEU A 17 13.99 5.01 -7.70
C LEU A 17 14.23 3.57 -7.27
N LEU A 18 15.30 2.95 -7.77
CA LEU A 18 15.67 1.59 -7.38
C LEU A 18 15.97 1.51 -5.88
N SER A 19 16.69 2.49 -5.36
CA SER A 19 16.99 2.55 -3.92
C SER A 19 15.70 2.63 -3.09
N ARG A 20 14.76 3.46 -3.53
CA ARG A 20 13.48 3.63 -2.86
C ARG A 20 12.65 2.36 -2.87
N VAL A 21 12.53 1.71 -4.04
CA VAL A 21 11.72 0.51 -4.15
C VAL A 21 12.36 -0.67 -3.39
N THR A 22 13.68 -0.70 -3.33
CA THR A 22 14.39 -1.71 -2.54
C THR A 22 14.04 -1.55 -1.06
N HIS A 23 14.04 -0.31 -0.56
CA HIS A 23 13.66 -0.03 0.81
C HIS A 23 12.20 -0.41 1.06
N MET A 24 11.31 -0.09 0.13
CA MET A 24 9.91 -0.45 0.25
C MET A 24 9.73 -1.97 0.31
N HIS A 25 10.53 -2.71 -0.46
CA HIS A 25 10.50 -4.17 -0.44
C HIS A 25 10.91 -4.70 0.94
N GLU A 26 11.92 -4.09 1.55
CA GLU A 26 12.35 -4.43 2.91
C GLU A 26 11.24 -4.17 3.92
N LEU A 27 10.52 -3.06 3.76
CA LEU A 27 9.39 -2.76 4.64
C LEU A 27 8.28 -3.80 4.49
N ALA A 28 8.04 -4.24 3.26
CA ALA A 28 7.06 -5.29 3.00
C ALA A 28 7.46 -6.61 3.64
N ASP A 29 8.75 -6.97 3.54
CA ASP A 29 9.28 -8.18 4.17
C ASP A 29 9.13 -8.13 5.69
N ALA A 30 9.31 -6.95 6.28
CA ALA A 30 9.20 -6.73 7.71
C ALA A 30 7.77 -6.46 8.16
N GLU A 31 6.81 -6.49 7.23
CA GLU A 31 5.39 -6.25 7.48
C GLU A 31 5.12 -4.89 8.12
N GLN A 32 5.92 -3.90 7.75
CA GLN A 32 5.75 -2.52 8.20
C GLN A 32 4.81 -1.81 7.24
N TRP A 33 3.53 -2.18 7.30
CA TRP A 33 2.54 -1.79 6.29
C TRP A 33 2.27 -0.29 6.27
N ALA A 34 2.17 0.33 7.43
CA ALA A 34 1.88 1.77 7.49
C ALA A 34 3.00 2.58 6.85
N GLU A 35 4.24 2.24 7.17
CA GLU A 35 5.39 2.95 6.60
C GLU A 35 5.54 2.65 5.11
N LEU A 36 5.25 1.42 4.69
CA LEU A 36 5.28 1.04 3.29
C LEU A 36 4.30 1.90 2.47
N ILE A 37 3.08 2.06 2.97
CA ILE A 37 2.06 2.86 2.29
C ILE A 37 2.50 4.32 2.19
N ASP A 38 3.09 4.86 3.26
CA ASP A 38 3.61 6.21 3.26
C ASP A 38 4.72 6.39 2.22
N GLN A 39 5.67 5.46 2.19
CA GLN A 39 6.76 5.48 1.21
C GLN A 39 6.23 5.33 -0.21
N ARG A 40 5.20 4.53 -0.40
CA ARG A 40 4.61 4.32 -1.71
C ARG A 40 4.01 5.60 -2.28
N THR A 41 3.42 6.43 -1.43
CA THR A 41 2.88 7.73 -1.84
C THR A 41 3.99 8.61 -2.43
N HIS A 42 5.14 8.65 -1.78
CA HIS A 42 6.29 9.41 -2.29
C HIS A 42 6.86 8.78 -3.56
N TYR A 43 6.88 7.46 -3.62
CA TYR A 43 7.37 6.72 -4.76
C TYR A 43 6.59 7.06 -6.03
N VAL A 44 5.27 7.15 -5.95
CA VAL A 44 4.41 7.49 -7.09
C VAL A 44 4.77 8.87 -7.65
N VAL A 45 5.04 9.84 -6.76
CA VAL A 45 5.47 11.18 -7.19
C VAL A 45 6.80 11.12 -7.94
N LEU A 46 7.74 10.33 -7.43
CA LEU A 46 9.04 10.16 -8.10
C LEU A 46 8.89 9.51 -9.48
N VAL A 47 8.00 8.54 -9.60
CA VAL A 47 7.73 7.88 -10.88
C VAL A 47 7.21 8.89 -11.91
N GLU A 48 6.29 9.77 -11.49
CA GLU A 48 5.76 10.79 -12.39
C GLU A 48 6.84 11.77 -12.84
N GLN A 49 7.69 12.21 -11.91
CA GLN A 49 8.80 13.11 -12.23
C GLN A 49 9.76 12.43 -13.19
N LEU A 50 10.06 11.16 -12.96
CA LEU A 50 10.95 10.40 -13.82
C LEU A 50 10.37 10.25 -15.22
N ARG A 51 9.06 10.03 -15.33
CA ARG A 51 8.39 9.90 -16.61
C ARG A 51 8.55 11.18 -17.45
N GLU A 52 8.44 12.34 -16.80
CA GLU A 52 8.62 13.62 -17.47
C GLU A 52 10.04 13.79 -17.97
N LEU A 53 11.04 13.42 -17.16
CA LEU A 53 12.45 13.48 -17.58
C LEU A 53 12.72 12.52 -18.74
N ASP A 54 12.15 11.32 -18.67
CA ASP A 54 12.35 10.30 -19.69
C ASP A 54 11.78 10.73 -21.05
N ALA A 55 10.69 11.50 -21.04
CA ALA A 55 10.03 11.94 -22.26
C ALA A 55 10.90 12.88 -23.08
N THR A 56 11.83 13.59 -22.44
CA THR A 56 12.65 14.60 -23.10
C THR A 56 14.12 14.21 -23.24
N ALA A 57 14.57 13.18 -22.55
CA ALA A 57 15.97 12.77 -22.57
C ALA A 57 16.27 11.90 -23.79
N VAL A 58 17.43 12.14 -24.39
CA VAL A 58 17.94 11.30 -25.48
C VAL A 58 19.12 10.52 -24.92
N LEU A 59 19.02 9.18 -24.98
CA LEU A 59 20.03 8.30 -24.41
C LEU A 59 20.86 7.66 -25.50
N ASP A 60 22.18 7.55 -25.28
CA ASP A 60 23.04 6.76 -26.14
C ASP A 60 22.86 5.27 -25.85
N GLY A 61 23.57 4.41 -26.61
CA GLY A 61 23.42 2.95 -26.46
C GLY A 61 23.71 2.45 -25.06
N PRO A 62 24.88 2.77 -24.47
CA PRO A 62 25.18 2.32 -23.10
C PRO A 62 24.19 2.84 -22.07
N ALA A 63 23.70 4.07 -22.21
CA ALA A 63 22.75 4.65 -21.29
C ALA A 63 21.38 3.94 -21.39
N GLN A 64 20.96 3.59 -22.60
CA GLN A 64 19.72 2.83 -22.79
C GLN A 64 19.83 1.46 -22.15
N GLN A 65 20.98 0.82 -22.28
CA GLN A 65 21.24 -0.47 -21.66
C GLN A 65 21.17 -0.35 -20.13
N ARG A 66 21.81 0.67 -19.58
CA ARG A 66 21.78 0.89 -18.12
C ARG A 66 20.38 1.17 -17.62
N LYS A 67 19.63 2.00 -18.35
CA LYS A 67 18.23 2.27 -18.02
C LYS A 67 17.41 0.98 -17.99
N ALA A 68 17.58 0.12 -18.99
CA ALA A 68 16.85 -1.14 -19.07
C ALA A 68 17.16 -2.04 -17.87
N GLU A 69 18.43 -2.11 -17.48
CA GLU A 69 18.85 -2.91 -16.31
C GLU A 69 18.23 -2.38 -15.03
N LEU A 70 18.26 -1.07 -14.83
CA LEU A 70 17.70 -0.45 -13.65
C LEU A 70 16.18 -0.65 -13.61
N LEU A 71 15.51 -0.45 -14.73
CA LEU A 71 14.08 -0.61 -14.82
C LEU A 71 13.65 -2.04 -14.52
N GLU A 72 14.39 -3.01 -15.03
CA GLU A 72 14.10 -4.43 -14.78
C GLU A 72 14.15 -4.74 -13.29
N ARG A 73 15.17 -4.25 -12.60
CA ARG A 73 15.32 -4.45 -11.15
C ARG A 73 14.22 -3.75 -10.37
N ILE A 74 13.86 -2.54 -10.79
CA ILE A 74 12.77 -1.79 -10.15
C ILE A 74 11.47 -2.56 -10.27
N LEU A 75 11.17 -3.07 -11.46
CA LEU A 75 9.94 -3.80 -11.72
C LEU A 75 9.87 -5.12 -10.93
N GLU A 76 10.99 -5.80 -10.77
CA GLU A 76 11.04 -7.02 -9.96
C GLU A 76 10.63 -6.75 -8.51
N HIS A 77 11.19 -5.69 -7.93
CA HIS A 77 10.81 -5.30 -6.58
C HIS A 77 9.33 -4.89 -6.50
N ASP A 78 8.90 -4.10 -7.48
CA ASP A 78 7.54 -3.57 -7.48
C ASP A 78 6.49 -4.68 -7.58
N VAL A 79 6.73 -5.68 -8.41
CA VAL A 79 5.81 -6.81 -8.57
C VAL A 79 5.65 -7.55 -7.23
N ASP A 80 6.75 -7.79 -6.53
CA ASP A 80 6.70 -8.50 -5.26
C ASP A 80 6.00 -7.68 -4.18
N ILE A 81 6.27 -6.37 -4.14
CA ILE A 81 5.60 -5.47 -3.19
C ILE A 81 4.09 -5.50 -3.43
N ARG A 82 3.65 -5.40 -4.69
CA ARG A 82 2.23 -5.43 -5.02
C ARG A 82 1.58 -6.74 -4.60
N ARG A 83 2.28 -7.83 -4.82
CA ARG A 83 1.78 -9.16 -4.43
C ARG A 83 1.56 -9.23 -2.93
N ARG A 84 2.49 -8.70 -2.15
CA ARG A 84 2.38 -8.68 -0.69
C ARG A 84 1.26 -7.76 -0.21
N LEU A 85 1.07 -6.62 -0.88
CA LEU A 85 -0.03 -5.71 -0.54
C LEU A 85 -1.39 -6.33 -0.83
N VAL A 86 -1.51 -7.06 -1.95
CA VAL A 86 -2.74 -7.77 -2.28
C VAL A 86 -3.02 -8.86 -1.24
N SER A 87 -1.99 -9.61 -0.87
CA SER A 87 -2.11 -10.66 0.14
C SER A 87 -2.55 -10.07 1.48
N ARG A 88 -1.97 -8.93 1.87
CA ARG A 88 -2.36 -8.25 3.11
C ARG A 88 -3.81 -7.77 3.06
N ARG A 89 -4.22 -7.21 1.94
CA ARG A 89 -5.61 -6.78 1.75
C ARG A 89 -6.56 -7.95 1.91
N ASP A 90 -6.21 -9.11 1.34
CA ASP A 90 -7.05 -10.30 1.43
C ASP A 90 -7.14 -10.81 2.88
N GLU A 91 -6.02 -10.78 3.60
CA GLU A 91 -6.01 -11.14 5.03
C GLU A 91 -6.94 -10.26 5.83
N LEU A 92 -6.86 -8.95 5.59
CA LEU A 92 -7.71 -7.99 6.29
C LEU A 92 -9.18 -8.21 5.95
N GLY A 93 -9.47 -8.55 4.69
CA GLY A 93 -10.83 -8.87 4.27
C GLY A 93 -11.37 -10.08 5.00
N LYS A 94 -10.56 -11.11 5.18
CA LYS A 94 -10.97 -12.31 5.94
C LYS A 94 -11.23 -11.99 7.40
N LEU A 95 -10.37 -11.17 8.00
CA LEU A 95 -10.54 -10.76 9.40
C LEU A 95 -11.84 -9.98 9.59
N ILE A 96 -12.15 -9.09 8.67
CA ILE A 96 -13.39 -8.32 8.71
C ILE A 96 -14.58 -9.25 8.62
N SER A 97 -14.54 -10.23 7.72
CA SER A 97 -15.60 -11.22 7.55
C SER A 97 -15.85 -12.02 8.83
N VAL A 98 -14.77 -12.51 9.45
CA VAL A 98 -14.86 -13.28 10.70
C VAL A 98 -15.45 -12.41 11.80
N THR A 99 -14.98 -11.18 11.94
CA THR A 99 -15.49 -10.26 12.94
C THR A 99 -16.99 -9.99 12.74
N GLN A 100 -17.39 -9.85 11.49
CA GLN A 100 -18.79 -9.60 11.16
C GLN A 100 -19.66 -10.80 11.50
N ARG A 101 -19.19 -12.01 11.21
CA ARG A 101 -19.90 -13.23 11.59
C ARG A 101 -20.04 -13.36 13.11
N GLN A 102 -19.00 -13.04 13.84
CA GLN A 102 -19.05 -13.06 15.31
C GLN A 102 -20.07 -12.06 15.82
N ARG A 103 -20.10 -10.89 15.20
CA ARG A 103 -21.07 -9.85 15.55
C ARG A 103 -22.51 -10.33 15.29
N ASP A 104 -22.72 -10.97 14.15
CA ASP A 104 -24.04 -11.47 13.78
C ASP A 104 -24.49 -12.57 14.73
N LEU A 105 -23.60 -13.48 15.10
CA LEU A 105 -23.91 -14.53 16.08
C LEU A 105 -24.24 -13.94 17.42
N HIS A 106 -23.44 -12.98 17.87
CA HIS A 106 -23.69 -12.31 19.15
C HIS A 106 -25.06 -11.62 19.15
N ARG A 107 -25.39 -10.97 18.04
CA ARG A 107 -26.66 -10.29 17.89
C ARG A 107 -27.83 -11.28 17.90
N ALA A 108 -27.64 -12.46 17.32
CA ALA A 108 -28.67 -13.49 17.29
C ALA A 108 -28.98 -14.06 18.69
N TYR A 109 -27.98 -14.13 19.56
CA TYR A 109 -28.15 -14.66 20.90
C TYR A 109 -28.57 -13.61 21.91
N ALA A 110 -28.20 -12.35 21.73
CA ALA A 110 -28.45 -11.28 22.67
C ALA A 110 -29.94 -11.13 23.04
N PRO A 111 -30.87 -11.14 22.07
CA PRO A 111 -32.31 -11.03 22.42
C PRO A 111 -32.82 -12.19 23.23
N GLN A 112 -32.23 -13.37 23.12
CA GLN A 112 -32.67 -14.55 23.84
C GLN A 112 -32.25 -14.54 25.29
N GLN A 113 -31.24 -13.78 25.60
CA GLN A 113 -30.71 -13.69 26.95
C GLN A 113 -31.41 -12.66 27.80
N GLY A 114 -32.18 -11.74 27.15
CA GLY A 114 -32.63 -10.70 27.90
C GLY A 114 -33.93 -10.48 27.87
N PRO A 115 -34.86 -10.31 28.58
CA PRO A 115 -35.57 -9.11 28.73
C PRO A 115 -35.04 -8.29 29.85
N GLU A 116 -34.19 -8.72 30.56
CA GLU A 116 -33.72 -7.93 31.60
C GLU A 116 -32.62 -7.03 31.13
N GLY A 117 -32.54 -7.19 30.83
CA GLY A 117 -31.76 -6.41 30.41
C GLY A 117 -31.90 -5.45 29.58
N ARG A 118 -32.70 -6.01 29.96
CA ARG A 118 -32.90 -5.19 29.21
C ARG A 118 -32.74 -4.27 29.08
N TYR A 119 -32.94 -4.47 29.49
CA TYR A 119 -33.00 -3.44 29.00
C TYR A 119 -32.38 -2.66 28.98
N SER A 120 -32.43 -2.75 29.36
CA SER A 120 -32.10 -1.79 28.96
C SER A 120 -31.39 -1.11 28.71
N THR A 121 -31.58 -1.34 28.98
CA THR A 121 -31.15 -0.44 28.30
C THR A 121 -30.78 0.12 27.89
N ASP A 122 -31.44 -0.12 28.40
CA ASP A 122 -31.51 0.71 27.66
C ASP A 122 -31.27 1.15 27.33
N GLY A 123 -31.95 0.89 28.21
CA GLY A 123 -32.08 1.51 27.54
C GLY A 123 -31.94 1.92 27.39
N THR A 124 -32.14 1.46 27.64
CA THR A 124 -32.35 2.09 27.19
C THR A 124 -32.29 2.61 27.01
N ASP A 125 -32.79 2.25 27.39
CA ASP A 125 -33.13 2.94 26.92
C ASP A 125 -33.03 3.52 26.75
N ASP A 126 -33.29 3.08 27.01
CA ASP A 126 -33.54 3.77 26.57
C ASP A 126 -33.33 4.25 26.45
N GLU A 127 -33.59 3.81 26.66
CA GLU A 127 -33.71 4.38 26.25
C GLU A 127 -33.49 4.66 26.10
N ALA A 128 -33.84 3.91 26.57
CA ALA A 128 -33.96 4.26 26.17
C ALA A 128 -33.94 4.52 26.23
N ARG A 129 -34.16 4.33 26.47
CA ARG A 129 -34.42 4.68 26.23
C ARG A 129 -34.25 4.96 25.90
N SER A 130 -34.73 4.30 26.63
CA SER A 130 -34.79 4.63 26.12
C SER A 130 -34.49 4.84 25.81
N THR A 131 -34.67 4.35 26.11
CA THR A 131 -34.56 4.58 25.49
C THR A 131 -34.27 4.67 25.19
#